data_ae7660e6b7ea21a97d643468abd502c4
#
_entry.id   ae7660e6b7ea21a97d643468abd502c4
#
_cell.length_a   1.000
_cell.length_b   1.000
_cell.length_c   1.000
_cell.angle_alpha   90.00
_cell.angle_beta   90.00
_cell.angle_gamma   90.00
#
_symmetry.space_group_name_H-M   'P 1'
#
loop_
_entity.id
_entity.type
_entity.pdbx_description
1 polymer ?
#
loop_
_entity_poly.entity_id
_entity_poly.type
_entity_poly.pdbx_seq_one_letter_code
_entity_poly.pdbx_strand_id
1 'polypeptide(L)'
;RLRHRAYSRLCAAEKLEAGMKKALYLGELQGIWLEKGETLSSYGKRAGSILDTPECLFTDIIYLYQSVRFGNVPASEEQVQKTELYTQMLEKQYLCGCGRMKRLLYRLK
;
A
#
# COMPACT_ATOMS: atom_id res chain seq x y z
N ARG A 1 -14.85 1.48 12.49
CA ARG A 1 -15.84 2.48 12.07
C ARG A 1 -15.25 3.88 11.95
N LEU A 2 -14.56 4.33 12.98
CA LEU A 2 -13.94 5.65 12.97
C LEU A 2 -12.90 5.78 11.86
N ARG A 3 -12.10 4.75 11.65
CA ARG A 3 -11.12 4.72 10.57
C ARG A 3 -11.79 4.80 9.20
N HIS A 4 -12.88 4.07 9.02
CA HIS A 4 -13.60 4.06 7.76
C HIS A 4 -14.20 5.45 7.45
N ARG A 5 -14.80 6.08 8.44
CA ARG A 5 -15.35 7.43 8.29
C ARG A 5 -14.25 8.45 8.00
N ALA A 6 -13.13 8.36 8.72
CA ALA A 6 -12.00 9.24 8.48
C ALA A 6 -11.46 9.06 7.07
N TYR A 7 -11.31 7.81 6.62
CA TYR A 7 -10.84 7.52 5.28
C TYR A 7 -11.77 8.07 4.20
N SER A 8 -13.07 7.90 4.35
CA SER A 8 -14.04 8.35 3.35
C SER A 8 -14.08 9.87 3.20
N ARG A 9 -13.59 10.62 4.20
CA ARG A 9 -13.48 12.08 4.13
C ARG A 9 -12.22 12.58 3.46
N LEU A 10 -11.25 11.68 3.22
CA LEU A 10 -9.99 12.06 2.60
C LEU A 10 -10.20 12.41 1.13
N CYS A 11 -9.41 13.35 0.62
CA CYS A 11 -9.37 13.61 -0.81
C CYS A 11 -8.63 12.47 -1.51
N ALA A 12 -8.72 12.42 -2.85
CA ALA A 12 -8.12 11.35 -3.64
C ALA A 12 -6.61 11.20 -3.38
N ALA A 13 -5.87 12.31 -3.34
CA ALA A 13 -4.43 12.28 -3.08
C ALA A 13 -4.10 11.68 -1.71
N GLU A 14 -4.89 12.04 -0.69
CA GLU A 14 -4.71 11.49 0.66
C GLU A 14 -5.04 10.01 0.72
N LYS A 15 -6.02 9.55 -0.06
CA LYS A 15 -6.35 8.12 -0.15
C LYS A 15 -5.21 7.33 -0.78
N LEU A 16 -4.55 7.89 -1.80
CA LEU A 16 -3.37 7.26 -2.40
C LEU A 16 -2.23 7.17 -1.39
N GLU A 17 -2.02 8.23 -0.61
CA GLU A 17 -1.00 8.25 0.43
C GLU A 17 -1.29 7.19 1.50
N ALA A 18 -2.55 7.07 1.92
CA ALA A 18 -2.96 6.05 2.89
C ALA A 18 -2.70 4.65 2.34
N GLY A 19 -2.98 4.41 1.06
CA GLY A 19 -2.69 3.14 0.40
C GLY A 19 -1.20 2.82 0.38
N MET A 20 -0.37 3.81 0.07
CA MET A 20 1.08 3.64 0.07
C MET A 20 1.59 3.30 1.48
N LYS A 21 1.12 4.01 2.50
CA LYS A 21 1.49 3.73 3.89
C LYS A 21 1.10 2.31 4.30
N LYS A 22 -0.07 1.85 3.86
CA LYS A 22 -0.52 0.49 4.15
C LYS A 22 0.40 -0.54 3.49
N ALA A 23 0.79 -0.32 2.24
CA ALA A 23 1.72 -1.21 1.55
C ALA A 23 3.07 -1.28 2.26
N LEU A 24 3.60 -0.12 2.68
CA LEU A 24 4.87 -0.06 3.43
C LEU A 24 4.75 -0.79 4.76
N TYR A 25 3.62 -0.63 5.45
CA TYR A 25 3.36 -1.33 6.71
C TYR A 25 3.35 -2.85 6.51
N LEU A 26 2.69 -3.33 5.46
CA LEU A 26 2.67 -4.76 5.14
C LEU A 26 4.06 -5.29 4.79
N GLY A 27 4.89 -4.46 4.16
CA GLY A 27 6.29 -4.81 3.92
C GLY A 27 7.07 -4.95 5.21
N GLU A 28 6.87 -4.02 6.15
CA GLU A 28 7.51 -4.06 7.47
C GLU A 28 7.14 -5.32 8.24
N LEU A 29 5.86 -5.71 8.19
CA LEU A 29 5.39 -6.93 8.84
C LEU A 29 6.07 -8.18 8.28
N GLN A 30 6.54 -8.12 7.05
CA GLN A 30 7.24 -9.22 6.40
C GLN A 30 8.76 -9.09 6.47
N GLY A 31 9.25 -8.10 7.22
CA GLY A 31 10.67 -7.93 7.49
C GLY A 31 11.44 -7.06 6.50
N ILE A 32 10.74 -6.39 5.60
CA ILE A 32 11.37 -5.48 4.63
C ILE A 32 10.79 -4.09 4.81
N TRP A 33 11.61 -3.17 5.28
CA TRP A 33 11.18 -1.79 5.51
C TRP A 33 12.03 -0.81 4.71
N LEU A 34 11.46 0.36 4.50
CA LEU A 34 12.16 1.46 3.83
C LEU A 34 13.28 1.96 4.74
N GLU A 35 14.49 1.92 4.22
CA GLU A 35 15.65 2.35 4.99
C GLU A 35 15.84 3.87 4.91
N LYS A 36 16.53 4.42 5.88
CA LYS A 36 16.83 5.85 5.90
C LYS A 36 17.63 6.23 4.67
N GLY A 37 17.14 7.24 3.94
CA GLY A 37 17.77 7.70 2.71
C GLY A 37 17.46 6.88 1.47
N GLU A 38 16.72 5.80 1.60
CA GLU A 38 16.30 4.98 0.47
C GLU A 38 15.12 5.60 -0.27
N THR A 39 15.13 5.58 -1.60
CA THR A 39 13.99 6.05 -2.39
C THR A 39 12.92 4.96 -2.46
N LEU A 40 11.67 5.37 -2.71
CA LEU A 40 10.58 4.41 -2.91
C LEU A 40 10.84 3.50 -4.10
N SER A 41 11.43 4.02 -5.18
CA SER A 41 11.77 3.21 -6.34
C SER A 41 12.75 2.10 -6.01
N SER A 42 13.77 2.41 -5.23
CA SER A 42 14.76 1.43 -4.77
C SER A 42 14.11 0.39 -3.86
N TYR A 43 13.30 0.85 -2.92
CA TYR A 43 12.54 -0.03 -2.03
C TYR A 43 11.61 -0.96 -2.84
N GLY A 44 10.94 -0.41 -3.85
CA GLY A 44 10.03 -1.18 -4.70
C GLY A 44 10.71 -2.34 -5.41
N LYS A 45 11.94 -2.13 -5.88
CA LYS A 45 12.72 -3.20 -6.51
C LYS A 45 13.10 -4.28 -5.50
N ARG A 46 13.46 -3.88 -4.30
CA ARG A 46 13.89 -4.79 -3.23
C ARG A 46 12.71 -5.57 -2.65
N ALA A 47 11.58 -4.93 -2.48
CA ALA A 47 10.40 -5.51 -1.84
C ALA A 47 9.37 -6.09 -2.83
N GLY A 48 9.60 -5.96 -4.14
CA GLY A 48 8.63 -6.38 -5.15
C GLY A 48 8.20 -7.83 -5.01
N SER A 49 9.14 -8.73 -4.69
CA SER A 49 8.82 -10.16 -4.57
C SER A 49 7.73 -10.45 -3.53
N ILE A 50 7.60 -9.63 -2.50
CA ILE A 50 6.60 -9.82 -1.44
C ILE A 50 5.43 -8.83 -1.52
N LEU A 51 5.61 -7.71 -2.22
CA LEU A 51 4.58 -6.68 -2.31
C LEU A 51 3.88 -6.62 -3.67
N ASP A 52 4.32 -7.42 -4.63
CA ASP A 52 3.60 -7.55 -5.90
C ASP A 52 2.37 -8.44 -5.70
N THR A 53 1.29 -8.11 -6.41
CA THR A 53 0.10 -8.96 -6.48
C THR A 53 -0.01 -9.53 -7.90
N PRO A 54 -0.76 -10.62 -8.10
CA PRO A 54 -0.91 -11.19 -9.44
C PRO A 54 -1.44 -10.21 -10.49
N GLU A 55 -2.22 -9.22 -10.06
CA GLU A 55 -2.84 -8.26 -10.97
C GLU A 55 -2.13 -6.91 -11.03
N CYS A 56 -1.24 -6.62 -10.08
CA CYS A 56 -0.61 -5.31 -10.01
C CYS A 56 0.75 -5.39 -9.34
N LEU A 57 1.74 -4.80 -9.97
CA LEU A 57 3.08 -4.72 -9.40
C LEU A 57 3.17 -3.54 -8.42
N PHE A 58 3.92 -3.74 -7.35
CA PHE A 58 4.15 -2.69 -6.37
C PHE A 58 4.78 -1.45 -7.01
N THR A 59 5.72 -1.64 -7.95
CA THR A 59 6.37 -0.52 -8.65
C THR A 59 5.38 0.33 -9.45
N ASP A 60 4.31 -0.27 -9.98
CA ASP A 60 3.26 0.47 -10.67
C ASP A 60 2.50 1.38 -9.71
N ILE A 61 2.25 0.90 -8.51
CA ILE A 61 1.59 1.71 -7.47
C ILE A 61 2.50 2.85 -7.00
N ILE A 62 3.78 2.58 -6.86
CA ILE A 62 4.77 3.62 -6.52
C ILE A 62 4.77 4.71 -7.59
N TYR A 63 4.81 4.31 -8.86
CA TYR A 63 4.80 5.25 -9.97
C TYR A 63 3.55 6.13 -9.95
N LEU A 64 2.41 5.51 -9.74
CA LEU A 64 1.12 6.20 -9.67
C LEU A 64 1.11 7.21 -8.49
N TYR A 65 1.57 6.79 -7.33
CA TYR A 65 1.65 7.64 -6.15
C TYR A 65 2.56 8.83 -6.39
N GLN A 66 3.74 8.60 -6.95
CA GLN A 66 4.71 9.65 -7.21
C GLN A 66 4.25 10.64 -8.28
N SER A 67 3.55 10.17 -9.31
CA SER A 67 3.05 11.05 -10.36
C SER A 67 1.98 12.02 -9.84
N VAL A 68 1.18 11.58 -8.87
CA VAL A 68 0.21 12.46 -8.21
C VAL A 68 0.89 13.42 -7.25
N ARG A 69 1.81 12.93 -6.44
CA ARG A 69 2.47 13.71 -5.39
C ARG A 69 3.39 14.80 -5.96
N PHE A 70 4.16 14.47 -6.99
CA PHE A 70 5.19 15.37 -7.52
C PHE A 70 4.90 15.95 -8.89
N GLY A 71 3.90 15.41 -9.58
CA GLY A 71 3.62 15.78 -10.97
C GLY A 71 2.55 16.83 -11.18
N ASN A 72 1.99 17.43 -10.13
CA ASN A 72 0.88 18.38 -10.22
C ASN A 72 -0.34 17.85 -10.97
N VAL A 73 -0.48 16.54 -11.06
CA VAL A 73 -1.63 15.92 -11.69
C VAL A 73 -2.63 15.55 -10.60
N PRO A 74 -3.90 15.96 -10.72
CA PRO A 74 -4.89 15.57 -9.72
C PRO A 74 -5.13 14.06 -9.76
N ALA A 75 -5.29 13.46 -8.58
CA ALA A 75 -5.60 12.04 -8.47
C ALA A 75 -7.02 11.78 -8.97
N SER A 76 -7.18 10.74 -9.79
CA SER A 76 -8.48 10.34 -10.32
C SER A 76 -9.12 9.25 -9.48
N GLU A 77 -10.43 9.09 -9.62
CA GLU A 77 -11.18 8.00 -8.97
C GLU A 77 -10.64 6.62 -9.40
N GLU A 78 -10.26 6.48 -10.66
CA GLU A 78 -9.68 5.23 -11.16
C GLU A 78 -8.37 4.89 -10.46
N GLN A 79 -7.54 5.89 -10.23
CA GLN A 79 -6.27 5.70 -9.53
C GLN A 79 -6.50 5.30 -8.08
N VAL A 80 -7.47 5.92 -7.42
CA VAL A 80 -7.86 5.57 -6.05
C VAL A 80 -8.37 4.13 -5.99
N GLN A 81 -9.26 3.75 -6.91
CA GLN A 81 -9.80 2.41 -6.97
C GLN A 81 -8.72 1.36 -7.21
N LYS A 82 -7.80 1.65 -8.11
CA LYS A 82 -6.67 0.74 -8.39
C LYS A 82 -5.81 0.52 -7.15
N THR A 83 -5.51 1.60 -6.42
CA THR A 83 -4.72 1.52 -5.19
C THR A 83 -5.47 0.76 -4.09
N GLU A 84 -6.77 1.01 -3.95
CA GLU A 84 -7.59 0.30 -2.98
C GLU A 84 -7.65 -1.20 -3.25
N LEU A 85 -7.86 -1.58 -4.51
CA LEU A 85 -7.88 -2.99 -4.90
C LEU A 85 -6.52 -3.64 -4.65
N TYR A 86 -5.45 -2.94 -5.01
CA TYR A 86 -4.10 -3.43 -4.77
C TYR A 86 -3.86 -3.70 -3.28
N THR A 87 -4.18 -2.73 -2.42
CA THR A 87 -3.95 -2.88 -0.97
C THR A 87 -4.83 -3.97 -0.36
N GLN A 88 -6.07 -4.12 -0.83
CA GLN A 88 -6.96 -5.19 -0.38
C GLN A 88 -6.41 -6.57 -0.75
N MET A 89 -5.94 -6.72 -1.98
CA MET A 89 -5.34 -7.98 -2.43
C MET A 89 -4.03 -8.28 -1.70
N LEU A 90 -3.22 -7.25 -1.48
CA LEU A 90 -1.97 -7.40 -0.76
C LEU A 90 -2.21 -7.83 0.68
N GLU A 91 -3.17 -7.22 1.35
CA GLU A 91 -3.55 -7.60 2.72
C GLU A 91 -4.06 -9.04 2.77
N LYS A 92 -4.93 -9.41 1.84
CA LYS A 92 -5.45 -10.76 1.74
C LYS A 92 -4.33 -11.77 1.52
N GLN A 93 -3.40 -11.45 0.64
CA GLN A 93 -2.23 -12.28 0.34
C GLN A 93 -1.36 -12.48 1.59
N TYR A 94 -1.12 -11.40 2.33
CA TYR A 94 -0.39 -11.45 3.58
C TYR A 94 -1.09 -12.34 4.61
N LEU A 95 -2.40 -12.15 4.79
CA LEU A 95 -3.18 -12.91 5.77
C LEU A 95 -3.27 -14.39 5.41
N CYS A 96 -3.35 -14.71 4.13
CA CYS A 96 -3.35 -16.10 3.67
C CYS A 96 -2.02 -16.79 3.89
N GLY A 97 -0.92 -16.03 3.85
CA GLY A 97 0.41 -16.56 4.09
C GLY A 97 0.81 -16.63 5.57
N CYS A 98 -0.02 -16.09 6.46
CA CYS A 98 0.28 -16.02 7.88
C CYS A 98 -0.31 -17.18 8.65
N GLY A 99 0.33 -17.57 9.76
CA GLY A 99 -0.27 -18.46 10.74
C GLY A 99 -1.43 -17.77 11.45
N ARG A 100 -2.26 -18.60 12.10
CA ARG A 100 -3.47 -18.14 12.78
C ARG A 100 -3.21 -17.01 13.80
N MET A 101 -2.12 -17.14 14.54
CA MET A 101 -1.73 -16.13 15.54
C MET A 101 -1.43 -14.77 14.91
N LYS A 102 -0.72 -14.77 13.80
CA LYS A 102 -0.37 -13.52 13.10
C LYS A 102 -1.60 -12.82 12.56
N ARG A 103 -2.58 -13.57 12.07
CA ARG A 103 -3.85 -13.02 11.60
C ARG A 103 -4.58 -12.30 12.73
N LEU A 104 -4.64 -12.94 13.89
CA LEU A 104 -5.30 -12.37 15.05
C LEU A 104 -4.62 -11.07 15.48
N LEU A 105 -3.29 -11.09 15.58
CA LEU A 105 -2.52 -9.91 15.96
C LEU A 105 -2.69 -8.76 14.95
N TYR A 106 -2.73 -9.07 13.68
CA TYR A 106 -2.96 -8.07 12.64
C TYR A 106 -4.32 -7.40 12.80
N ARG A 107 -5.35 -8.18 13.07
CA ARG A 107 -6.72 -7.66 13.25
C ARG A 107 -6.87 -6.79 14.49
N LEU A 108 -6.07 -7.04 15.52
CA LEU A 108 -6.10 -6.27 16.76
C LEU A 108 -5.40 -4.90 16.62
N LYS A 109 -4.64 -4.72 15.59
CA LYS A 109 -4.03 -3.44 15.29
C LYS A 109 -4.94 -2.62 14.38
#